data_af8479054107e3c204bb359bf6b528d6
#
_entry.id   af8479054107e3c204bb359bf6b528d6
#
_cell.length_a   1.000
_cell.length_b   1.000
_cell.length_c   1.000
_cell.angle_alpha   90.00
_cell.angle_beta   90.00
_cell.angle_gamma   90.00
#
_symmetry.space_group_name_H-M   'P 1'
#
loop_
_entity.id
_entity.type
_entity.pdbx_description
1 polymer ?
#
loop_
_entity_poly.entity_id
_entity_poly.type
_entity_poly.pdbx_seq_one_letter_code
_entity_poly.pdbx_strand_id
1 'polypeptide(L)'
;MRTGATTAAGDPVPSTVLAVAQLRKTYGATVAVDGVTLSVGHNEIVGLVGPNGAGKTTIINMILGVLAPSAGTIRVGGVDIAANRSRALQYTNFAAVYAPLPGNLTVVQNLRVFGLIYEVAGLRARIEDLLAQFELERFRNVKCGVLSSGEQTRVGLAKAMLNRPRLLLLDEPTASLDPSAARDIRARIHESVAQGATGILWTSHNMYEVQEVCDRVLFLSRGRILLEGDPRTLPAEHGKQSLEDLFVAVAREPLSLGER
;
A
#
# COMPACT_ATOMS: atom_id res chain seq x y z
N MET A 1 -8.43 0.87 -51.50
CA MET A 1 -7.86 -0.13 -50.57
C MET A 1 -7.79 0.51 -49.20
N ARG A 2 -8.67 0.10 -48.28
CA ARG A 2 -8.69 0.58 -46.89
C ARG A 2 -7.93 -0.44 -46.05
N THR A 3 -6.78 -0.06 -45.55
CA THR A 3 -6.03 -0.88 -44.57
C THR A 3 -6.67 -0.71 -43.21
N GLY A 4 -7.24 -1.79 -42.69
CA GLY A 4 -7.83 -1.87 -41.36
C GLY A 4 -6.75 -1.75 -40.28
N ALA A 5 -6.98 -0.86 -39.34
CA ALA A 5 -6.22 -0.81 -38.09
C ALA A 5 -6.70 -1.96 -37.20
N THR A 6 -5.83 -2.92 -36.98
CA THR A 6 -6.04 -4.00 -36.00
C THR A 6 -5.84 -3.40 -34.59
N THR A 7 -6.92 -3.27 -33.84
CA THR A 7 -6.86 -3.01 -32.40
C THR A 7 -6.23 -4.21 -31.72
N ALA A 8 -5.12 -4.01 -31.05
CA ALA A 8 -4.48 -5.01 -30.22
C ALA A 8 -5.48 -5.50 -29.15
N ALA A 9 -5.76 -6.81 -29.17
CA ALA A 9 -6.50 -7.48 -28.13
C ALA A 9 -5.74 -7.29 -26.82
N GLY A 10 -6.42 -6.73 -25.79
CA GLY A 10 -5.81 -6.48 -24.50
C GLY A 10 -5.34 -7.79 -23.87
N ASP A 11 -4.10 -7.80 -23.41
CA ASP A 11 -3.58 -8.88 -22.58
C ASP A 11 -4.55 -9.11 -21.39
N PRO A 12 -4.82 -10.37 -20.99
CA PRO A 12 -5.68 -10.64 -19.85
C PRO A 12 -5.14 -9.91 -18.61
N VAL A 13 -6.00 -9.15 -17.93
CA VAL A 13 -5.62 -8.43 -16.71
C VAL A 13 -5.15 -9.47 -15.71
N PRO A 14 -3.89 -9.40 -15.24
CA PRO A 14 -3.37 -10.37 -14.28
C PRO A 14 -4.28 -10.39 -13.03
N SER A 15 -4.54 -11.56 -12.47
CA SER A 15 -5.32 -11.69 -11.23
C SER A 15 -4.68 -10.98 -10.04
N THR A 16 -3.39 -10.67 -10.13
CA THR A 16 -2.60 -9.97 -9.11
C THR A 16 -2.10 -8.63 -9.61
N VAL A 17 -2.21 -7.60 -8.78
CA VAL A 17 -1.66 -6.26 -9.06
C VAL A 17 -0.19 -6.15 -8.66
N LEU A 18 0.21 -6.89 -7.62
CA LEU A 18 1.60 -6.99 -7.15
C LEU A 18 2.00 -8.46 -7.01
N ALA A 19 3.11 -8.83 -7.59
CA ALA A 19 3.75 -10.12 -7.37
C ALA A 19 5.22 -9.91 -7.02
N VAL A 20 5.63 -10.43 -5.87
CA VAL A 20 7.00 -10.41 -5.35
C VAL A 20 7.46 -11.85 -5.17
N ALA A 21 8.62 -12.20 -5.74
CA ALA A 21 9.13 -13.56 -5.66
C ALA A 21 10.58 -13.57 -5.16
N GLN A 22 10.82 -14.32 -4.09
CA GLN A 22 12.14 -14.58 -3.49
C GLN A 22 12.98 -13.30 -3.28
N LEU A 23 12.28 -12.24 -2.81
CA LEU A 23 12.88 -10.92 -2.64
C LEU A 23 13.94 -10.94 -1.54
N ARG A 24 15.13 -10.45 -1.85
CA ARG A 24 16.23 -10.36 -0.91
C ARG A 24 16.89 -9.00 -0.94
N LYS A 25 17.28 -8.50 0.25
CA LYS A 25 18.09 -7.30 0.40
C LYS A 25 19.14 -7.47 1.47
N THR A 26 20.39 -7.22 1.09
CA THR A 26 21.53 -7.21 2.01
C THR A 26 22.18 -5.83 2.05
N TYR A 27 22.70 -5.43 3.20
CA TYR A 27 23.51 -4.25 3.44
C TYR A 27 24.81 -4.70 4.11
N GLY A 28 25.86 -4.86 3.31
CA GLY A 28 27.09 -5.51 3.79
C GLY A 28 26.79 -6.92 4.33
N ALA A 29 27.10 -7.19 5.59
CA ALA A 29 26.82 -8.46 6.25
C ALA A 29 25.38 -8.61 6.76
N THR A 30 24.59 -7.54 6.80
CA THR A 30 23.22 -7.55 7.35
C THR A 30 22.21 -7.93 6.28
N VAL A 31 21.41 -8.95 6.54
CA VAL A 31 20.29 -9.36 5.69
C VAL A 31 19.01 -8.68 6.22
N ALA A 32 18.49 -7.70 5.48
CA ALA A 32 17.30 -6.95 5.86
C ALA A 32 15.99 -7.60 5.35
N VAL A 33 16.06 -8.27 4.20
CA VAL A 33 14.94 -9.04 3.61
C VAL A 33 15.54 -10.33 3.05
N ASP A 34 14.93 -11.47 3.34
CA ASP A 34 15.47 -12.79 3.05
C ASP A 34 14.42 -13.73 2.47
N GLY A 35 14.35 -13.81 1.14
CA GLY A 35 13.50 -14.74 0.40
C GLY A 35 12.00 -14.44 0.50
N VAL A 36 11.60 -13.17 0.67
CA VAL A 36 10.18 -12.78 0.78
C VAL A 36 9.45 -13.02 -0.53
N THR A 37 8.37 -13.77 -0.45
CA THR A 37 7.40 -13.97 -1.54
C THR A 37 6.04 -13.51 -1.07
N LEU A 38 5.39 -12.61 -1.81
CA LEU A 38 4.03 -12.12 -1.50
C LEU A 38 3.32 -11.68 -2.78
N SER A 39 2.01 -11.62 -2.70
CA SER A 39 1.19 -11.06 -3.78
C SER A 39 0.09 -10.17 -3.21
N VAL A 40 -0.44 -9.27 -4.05
CA VAL A 40 -1.66 -8.50 -3.76
C VAL A 40 -2.58 -8.64 -4.98
N GLY A 41 -3.81 -9.05 -4.75
CA GLY A 41 -4.85 -9.16 -5.78
C GLY A 41 -5.53 -7.82 -6.08
N HIS A 42 -6.39 -7.82 -7.11
CA HIS A 42 -7.34 -6.73 -7.32
C HIS A 42 -8.38 -6.71 -6.20
N ASN A 43 -8.73 -5.52 -5.73
CA ASN A 43 -9.72 -5.33 -4.65
C ASN A 43 -9.36 -6.09 -3.36
N GLU A 44 -8.08 -6.34 -3.14
CA GLU A 44 -7.56 -7.01 -1.95
C GLU A 44 -6.77 -6.02 -1.09
N ILE A 45 -6.97 -6.06 0.22
CA ILE A 45 -6.17 -5.33 1.21
C ILE A 45 -5.31 -6.36 1.94
N VAL A 46 -4.01 -6.33 1.67
CA VAL A 46 -3.02 -7.21 2.30
C VAL A 46 -2.27 -6.45 3.37
N GLY A 47 -2.36 -6.91 4.61
CA GLY A 47 -1.61 -6.37 5.75
C GLY A 47 -0.19 -6.93 5.80
N LEU A 48 0.83 -6.08 5.80
CA LEU A 48 2.21 -6.45 6.08
C LEU A 48 2.57 -5.98 7.49
N VAL A 49 2.54 -6.89 8.45
CA VAL A 49 2.73 -6.59 9.86
C VAL A 49 4.05 -7.16 10.38
N GLY A 50 4.63 -6.49 11.35
CA GLY A 50 5.90 -6.92 11.93
C GLY A 50 6.48 -5.85 12.85
N PRO A 51 7.42 -6.22 13.75
CA PRO A 51 8.07 -5.26 14.64
C PRO A 51 8.91 -4.24 13.86
N ASN A 52 9.33 -3.20 14.55
CA ASN A 52 10.28 -2.25 13.98
C ASN A 52 11.59 -2.97 13.61
N GLY A 53 12.13 -2.66 12.43
CA GLY A 53 13.31 -3.35 11.89
C GLY A 53 13.02 -4.70 11.24
N ALA A 54 11.76 -5.17 11.16
CA ALA A 54 11.42 -6.43 10.49
C ALA A 54 11.69 -6.44 8.97
N GLY A 55 11.83 -5.25 8.33
CA GLY A 55 12.07 -5.12 6.89
C GLY A 55 10.91 -4.51 6.10
N LYS A 56 9.80 -4.10 6.74
CA LYS A 56 8.61 -3.53 6.06
C LYS A 56 8.95 -2.38 5.11
N THR A 57 9.59 -1.33 5.63
CA THR A 57 9.99 -0.16 4.84
C THR A 57 10.98 -0.51 3.73
N THR A 58 11.88 -1.49 3.97
CA THR A 58 12.79 -1.98 2.94
C THR A 58 12.03 -2.64 1.79
N ILE A 59 11.01 -3.46 2.08
CA ILE A 59 10.14 -4.08 1.08
C ILE A 59 9.37 -3.00 0.30
N ILE A 60 8.74 -2.04 0.98
CA ILE A 60 8.04 -0.92 0.33
C ILE A 60 8.98 -0.15 -0.60
N ASN A 61 10.18 0.20 -0.16
CA ASN A 61 11.14 0.95 -0.98
C ASN A 61 11.60 0.16 -2.21
N MET A 62 11.70 -1.17 -2.10
CA MET A 62 11.99 -2.01 -3.27
C MET A 62 10.81 -2.07 -4.24
N ILE A 63 9.56 -2.17 -3.75
CA ILE A 63 8.35 -2.13 -4.58
C ILE A 63 8.18 -0.76 -5.26
N LEU A 64 8.55 0.33 -4.61
CA LEU A 64 8.57 1.69 -5.19
C LEU A 64 9.75 1.89 -6.18
N GLY A 65 10.63 0.90 -6.31
CA GLY A 65 11.81 1.01 -7.17
C GLY A 65 12.82 2.09 -6.71
N VAL A 66 12.71 2.56 -5.46
CA VAL A 66 13.66 3.50 -4.84
C VAL A 66 14.91 2.76 -4.41
N LEU A 67 14.76 1.50 -4.06
CA LEU A 67 15.83 0.61 -3.61
C LEU A 67 15.89 -0.63 -4.51
N ALA A 68 17.06 -0.91 -5.09
CA ALA A 68 17.24 -2.13 -5.87
C ALA A 68 17.35 -3.35 -4.93
N PRO A 69 16.63 -4.45 -5.20
CA PRO A 69 16.82 -5.70 -4.49
C PRO A 69 18.21 -6.30 -4.76
N SER A 70 18.72 -7.11 -3.83
CA SER A 70 19.93 -7.89 -4.01
C SER A 70 19.67 -9.17 -4.81
N ALA A 71 18.43 -9.72 -4.70
CA ALA A 71 17.94 -10.85 -5.49
C ALA A 71 16.41 -10.87 -5.46
N GLY A 72 15.79 -11.71 -6.32
CA GLY A 72 14.35 -11.83 -6.47
C GLY A 72 13.78 -10.87 -7.50
N THR A 73 12.46 -10.93 -7.69
CA THR A 73 11.74 -10.14 -8.70
C THR A 73 10.53 -9.45 -8.11
N ILE A 74 10.18 -8.29 -8.66
CA ILE A 74 8.98 -7.53 -8.30
C ILE A 74 8.26 -7.18 -9.60
N ARG A 75 6.98 -7.55 -9.68
CA ARG A 75 6.12 -7.21 -10.82
C ARG A 75 4.90 -6.44 -10.34
N VAL A 76 4.58 -5.34 -11.00
CA VAL A 76 3.36 -4.57 -10.79
C VAL A 76 2.54 -4.57 -12.08
N GLY A 77 1.29 -5.00 -11.99
CA GLY A 77 0.44 -5.17 -13.17
C GLY A 77 1.05 -6.09 -14.24
N GLY A 78 1.81 -7.11 -13.83
CA GLY A 78 2.55 -8.02 -14.71
C GLY A 78 3.88 -7.50 -15.23
N VAL A 79 4.19 -6.21 -15.04
CA VAL A 79 5.44 -5.57 -15.52
C VAL A 79 6.54 -5.70 -14.47
N ASP A 80 7.69 -6.22 -14.86
CA ASP A 80 8.87 -6.31 -14.00
C ASP A 80 9.48 -4.91 -13.77
N ILE A 81 9.66 -4.51 -12.50
CA ILE A 81 10.21 -3.20 -12.13
C ILE A 81 11.65 -3.02 -12.63
N ALA A 82 12.45 -4.08 -12.60
CA ALA A 82 13.83 -4.02 -13.07
C ALA A 82 13.93 -3.81 -14.59
N ALA A 83 12.98 -4.38 -15.34
CA ALA A 83 12.95 -4.26 -16.80
C ALA A 83 12.37 -2.92 -17.28
N ASN A 84 11.29 -2.44 -16.64
CA ASN A 84 10.64 -1.18 -17.04
C ASN A 84 9.95 -0.50 -15.83
N ARG A 85 10.76 0.21 -15.05
CA ARG A 85 10.32 0.89 -13.84
C ARG A 85 9.19 1.89 -14.09
N SER A 86 9.29 2.72 -15.10
CA SER A 86 8.28 3.76 -15.39
C SER A 86 6.92 3.14 -15.70
N ARG A 87 6.88 2.09 -16.52
CA ARG A 87 5.65 1.37 -16.85
C ARG A 87 5.07 0.62 -15.64
N ALA A 88 5.92 -0.03 -14.84
CA ALA A 88 5.48 -0.73 -13.64
C ALA A 88 4.86 0.22 -12.61
N LEU A 89 5.45 1.41 -12.42
CA LEU A 89 5.02 2.36 -11.41
C LEU A 89 3.94 3.35 -11.89
N GLN A 90 3.58 3.36 -13.16
CA GLN A 90 2.58 4.25 -13.74
C GLN A 90 1.23 4.20 -12.99
N TYR A 91 0.85 3.01 -12.51
CA TYR A 91 -0.39 2.75 -11.78
C TYR A 91 -0.15 2.42 -10.30
N THR A 92 1.00 2.82 -9.77
CA THR A 92 1.34 2.65 -8.36
C THR A 92 1.33 4.01 -7.68
N ASN A 93 0.82 4.07 -6.46
CA ASN A 93 1.00 5.25 -5.63
C ASN A 93 1.27 4.86 -4.17
N PHE A 94 1.68 5.84 -3.40
CA PHE A 94 2.14 5.66 -2.03
C PHE A 94 1.62 6.78 -1.13
N ALA A 95 1.16 6.42 0.06
CA ALA A 95 0.90 7.35 1.15
C ALA A 95 1.52 6.82 2.44
N ALA A 96 2.16 7.71 3.18
CA ALA A 96 2.69 7.45 4.51
C ALA A 96 2.41 8.66 5.41
N VAL A 97 2.17 8.40 6.69
CA VAL A 97 1.96 9.46 7.69
C VAL A 97 3.15 10.41 7.75
N TYR A 98 4.35 9.91 7.53
CA TYR A 98 5.60 10.68 7.62
C TYR A 98 6.06 11.28 6.28
N ALA A 99 5.22 11.27 5.24
CA ALA A 99 5.51 11.92 3.96
C ALA A 99 4.67 13.21 3.82
N PRO A 100 5.06 14.31 4.50
CA PRO A 100 4.25 15.52 4.52
C PRO A 100 4.13 16.14 3.13
N LEU A 101 2.95 16.67 2.85
CA LEU A 101 2.72 17.51 1.68
C LEU A 101 3.33 18.90 1.88
N PRO A 102 3.70 19.62 0.79
CA PRO A 102 4.12 21.02 0.88
C PRO A 102 3.13 21.87 1.68
N GLY A 103 3.51 22.24 2.90
CA GLY A 103 2.63 22.91 3.86
C GLY A 103 2.26 24.35 3.47
N ASN A 104 3.08 24.99 2.65
CA ASN A 104 2.85 26.35 2.13
C ASN A 104 1.84 26.42 0.98
N LEU A 105 1.54 25.28 0.35
CA LEU A 105 0.52 25.17 -0.69
C LEU A 105 -0.84 24.82 -0.10
N THR A 106 -1.91 25.29 -0.76
CA THR A 106 -3.28 24.89 -0.40
C THR A 106 -3.56 23.44 -0.81
N VAL A 107 -4.64 22.86 -0.30
CA VAL A 107 -5.09 21.51 -0.67
C VAL A 107 -5.21 21.37 -2.19
N VAL A 108 -5.95 22.28 -2.84
CA VAL A 108 -6.14 22.23 -4.29
C VAL A 108 -4.84 22.44 -5.07
N GLN A 109 -3.93 23.28 -4.58
CA GLN A 109 -2.61 23.48 -5.19
C GLN A 109 -1.76 22.21 -5.10
N ASN A 110 -1.74 21.55 -3.94
CA ASN A 110 -1.04 20.27 -3.78
C ASN A 110 -1.59 19.22 -4.76
N LEU A 111 -2.91 19.00 -4.78
CA LEU A 111 -3.53 18.04 -5.70
C LEU A 111 -3.25 18.38 -7.16
N ARG A 112 -3.25 19.67 -7.52
CA ARG A 112 -2.93 20.11 -8.89
C ARG A 112 -1.49 19.82 -9.27
N VAL A 113 -0.52 20.14 -8.40
CA VAL A 113 0.91 19.89 -8.66
C VAL A 113 1.16 18.40 -8.86
N PHE A 114 0.69 17.57 -7.93
CA PHE A 114 0.88 16.11 -8.06
C PHE A 114 0.11 15.53 -9.25
N GLY A 115 -1.10 16.04 -9.54
CA GLY A 115 -1.85 15.60 -10.70
C GLY A 115 -1.17 15.92 -12.04
N LEU A 116 -0.45 17.04 -12.13
CA LEU A 116 0.39 17.36 -13.29
C LEU A 116 1.61 16.44 -13.38
N ILE A 117 2.27 16.16 -12.24
CA ILE A 117 3.41 15.20 -12.18
C ILE A 117 2.97 13.79 -12.61
N TYR A 118 1.76 13.39 -12.25
CA TYR A 118 1.21 12.06 -12.59
C TYR A 118 0.52 12.03 -13.95
N GLU A 119 0.53 13.15 -14.70
CA GLU A 119 -0.09 13.29 -16.02
C GLU A 119 -1.58 12.87 -16.02
N VAL A 120 -2.32 13.26 -14.97
CA VAL A 120 -3.72 12.86 -14.79
C VAL A 120 -4.61 13.51 -15.83
N ALA A 121 -5.23 12.73 -16.69
CA ALA A 121 -6.22 13.19 -17.64
C ALA A 121 -7.48 13.72 -16.92
N GLY A 122 -8.04 14.84 -17.41
CA GLY A 122 -9.23 15.45 -16.79
C GLY A 122 -8.99 15.93 -15.34
N LEU A 123 -7.76 16.36 -15.03
CA LEU A 123 -7.27 16.67 -13.68
C LEU A 123 -8.23 17.54 -12.86
N ARG A 124 -8.87 18.55 -13.48
CA ARG A 124 -9.80 19.44 -12.77
C ARG A 124 -10.99 18.66 -12.19
N ALA A 125 -11.65 17.87 -13.00
CA ALA A 125 -12.78 17.04 -12.56
C ALA A 125 -12.32 16.02 -11.50
N ARG A 126 -11.16 15.39 -11.72
CA ARG A 126 -10.58 14.42 -10.78
C ARG A 126 -10.30 15.04 -9.41
N ILE A 127 -9.83 16.27 -9.35
CA ILE A 127 -9.62 16.99 -8.08
C ILE A 127 -10.96 17.22 -7.38
N GLU A 128 -12.02 17.67 -8.09
CA GLU A 128 -13.33 17.86 -7.50
C GLU A 128 -13.88 16.55 -6.91
N ASP A 129 -13.80 15.45 -7.67
CA ASP A 129 -14.20 14.12 -7.21
C ASP A 129 -13.49 13.73 -5.90
N LEU A 130 -12.16 13.95 -5.84
CA LEU A 130 -11.36 13.59 -4.67
C LEU A 130 -11.62 14.52 -3.47
N LEU A 131 -11.84 15.81 -3.72
CA LEU A 131 -12.23 16.72 -2.65
C LEU A 131 -13.54 16.27 -2.01
N ALA A 132 -14.55 15.90 -2.80
CA ALA A 132 -15.83 15.37 -2.30
C ALA A 132 -15.63 14.02 -1.60
N GLN A 133 -14.92 13.06 -2.24
CA GLN A 133 -14.69 11.73 -1.70
C GLN A 133 -13.99 11.74 -0.33
N PHE A 134 -13.06 12.67 -0.10
CA PHE A 134 -12.30 12.77 1.14
C PHE A 134 -12.78 13.90 2.06
N GLU A 135 -13.97 14.52 1.79
CA GLU A 135 -14.56 15.64 2.55
C GLU A 135 -13.59 16.79 2.77
N LEU A 136 -12.95 17.20 1.69
CA LEU A 136 -11.93 18.25 1.67
C LEU A 136 -12.39 19.55 1.04
N GLU A 137 -13.67 19.65 0.60
CA GLU A 137 -14.20 20.83 -0.12
C GLU A 137 -14.01 22.11 0.70
N ARG A 138 -14.35 22.06 1.99
CA ARG A 138 -14.19 23.22 2.89
C ARG A 138 -12.74 23.64 3.11
N PHE A 139 -11.81 22.72 2.91
CA PHE A 139 -10.36 22.96 3.07
C PHE A 139 -9.66 23.28 1.74
N ARG A 140 -10.37 23.32 0.64
CA ARG A 140 -9.84 23.51 -0.71
C ARG A 140 -8.75 24.58 -0.80
N ASN A 141 -9.00 25.74 -0.20
CA ASN A 141 -8.11 26.91 -0.25
C ASN A 141 -7.29 27.08 1.05
N VAL A 142 -7.34 26.13 1.96
CA VAL A 142 -6.57 26.13 3.20
C VAL A 142 -5.18 25.55 2.92
N LYS A 143 -4.13 26.16 3.48
CA LYS A 143 -2.75 25.64 3.38
C LYS A 143 -2.62 24.32 4.13
N CYS A 144 -1.95 23.33 3.55
CA CYS A 144 -1.80 22.01 4.16
C CYS A 144 -1.09 22.05 5.52
N GLY A 145 -0.17 22.98 5.73
CA GLY A 145 0.57 23.10 6.98
C GLY A 145 -0.23 23.54 8.21
N VAL A 146 -1.48 24.04 8.04
CA VAL A 146 -2.34 24.43 9.17
C VAL A 146 -3.48 23.44 9.41
N LEU A 147 -3.54 22.36 8.62
CA LEU A 147 -4.51 21.30 8.78
C LEU A 147 -4.15 20.40 9.97
N SER A 148 -5.16 19.81 10.62
CA SER A 148 -4.98 18.74 11.61
C SER A 148 -4.33 17.50 10.97
N SER A 149 -3.77 16.60 11.79
CA SER A 149 -3.16 15.35 11.31
C SER A 149 -4.15 14.51 10.48
N GLY A 150 -5.40 14.39 10.91
CA GLY A 150 -6.46 13.68 10.16
C GLY A 150 -6.80 14.32 8.83
N GLU A 151 -6.87 15.66 8.77
CA GLU A 151 -7.08 16.39 7.53
C GLU A 151 -5.89 16.24 6.57
N GLN A 152 -4.66 16.33 7.08
CA GLN A 152 -3.45 16.09 6.30
C GLN A 152 -3.40 14.66 5.73
N THR A 153 -3.79 13.67 6.53
CA THR A 153 -3.89 12.27 6.08
C THR A 153 -4.90 12.13 4.95
N ARG A 154 -6.09 12.76 5.07
CA ARG A 154 -7.09 12.76 3.99
C ARG A 154 -6.56 13.39 2.71
N VAL A 155 -5.83 14.50 2.79
CA VAL A 155 -5.18 15.11 1.61
C VAL A 155 -4.11 14.19 1.03
N GLY A 156 -3.31 13.53 1.87
CA GLY A 156 -2.31 12.54 1.46
C GLY A 156 -2.92 11.36 0.70
N LEU A 157 -4.05 10.83 1.18
CA LEU A 157 -4.80 9.78 0.50
C LEU A 157 -5.44 10.28 -0.81
N ALA A 158 -6.05 11.46 -0.81
CA ALA A 158 -6.58 12.07 -2.03
C ALA A 158 -5.47 12.23 -3.08
N LYS A 159 -4.28 12.70 -2.68
CA LYS A 159 -3.09 12.76 -3.55
C LYS A 159 -2.71 11.38 -4.08
N ALA A 160 -2.70 10.36 -3.22
CA ALA A 160 -2.32 9.01 -3.61
C ALA A 160 -3.34 8.34 -4.57
N MET A 161 -4.59 8.82 -4.57
CA MET A 161 -5.65 8.32 -5.47
C MET A 161 -5.78 9.11 -6.78
N LEU A 162 -4.97 10.16 -7.01
CA LEU A 162 -5.08 11.04 -8.19
C LEU A 162 -5.03 10.28 -9.51
N ASN A 163 -4.05 9.41 -9.68
CA ASN A 163 -3.81 8.64 -10.92
C ASN A 163 -4.58 7.33 -11.00
N ARG A 164 -5.58 7.11 -10.11
CA ARG A 164 -6.37 5.86 -10.03
C ARG A 164 -5.45 4.64 -9.99
N PRO A 165 -4.63 4.50 -8.94
CA PRO A 165 -3.62 3.45 -8.88
C PRO A 165 -4.27 2.06 -8.88
N ARG A 166 -3.62 1.11 -9.56
CA ARG A 166 -3.95 -0.32 -9.43
C ARG A 166 -3.33 -0.92 -8.18
N LEU A 167 -2.17 -0.39 -7.77
CA LEU A 167 -1.49 -0.73 -6.52
C LEU A 167 -1.34 0.51 -5.66
N LEU A 168 -1.88 0.47 -4.45
CA LEU A 168 -1.70 1.50 -3.45
C LEU A 168 -0.89 0.94 -2.27
N LEU A 169 0.22 1.59 -1.96
CA LEU A 169 1.04 1.25 -0.80
C LEU A 169 0.73 2.23 0.31
N LEU A 170 0.34 1.73 1.47
CA LEU A 170 0.00 2.54 2.65
C LEU A 170 0.92 2.17 3.80
N ASP A 171 1.78 3.10 4.22
CA ASP A 171 2.71 2.89 5.32
C ASP A 171 2.19 3.57 6.59
N GLU A 172 1.63 2.76 7.50
CA GLU A 172 1.07 3.19 8.78
C GLU A 172 0.01 4.33 8.65
N PRO A 173 -0.97 4.26 7.73
CA PRO A 173 -1.76 5.42 7.31
C PRO A 173 -2.63 6.06 8.41
N THR A 174 -2.81 5.39 9.54
CA THR A 174 -3.66 5.83 10.66
C THR A 174 -2.90 5.99 11.98
N ALA A 175 -1.58 5.75 12.01
CA ALA A 175 -0.79 5.68 13.25
C ALA A 175 -0.80 6.96 14.11
N SER A 176 -1.07 8.13 13.51
CA SER A 176 -1.08 9.42 14.20
C SER A 176 -2.49 10.02 14.34
N LEU A 177 -3.52 9.21 14.17
CA LEU A 177 -4.90 9.65 14.19
C LEU A 177 -5.60 9.25 15.48
N ASP A 178 -6.56 10.09 15.91
CA ASP A 178 -7.51 9.67 16.92
C ASP A 178 -8.43 8.55 16.40
N PRO A 179 -9.07 7.76 17.28
CA PRO A 179 -9.87 6.60 16.87
C PRO A 179 -11.02 6.92 15.90
N SER A 180 -11.62 8.12 15.99
CA SER A 180 -12.70 8.53 15.09
C SER A 180 -12.17 8.80 13.69
N ALA A 181 -11.11 9.62 13.58
CA ALA A 181 -10.47 9.94 12.31
C ALA A 181 -9.90 8.67 11.64
N ALA A 182 -9.30 7.76 12.43
CA ALA A 182 -8.81 6.49 11.91
C ALA A 182 -9.93 5.62 11.32
N ARG A 183 -11.11 5.56 11.98
CA ARG A 183 -12.29 4.84 11.48
C ARG A 183 -12.77 5.42 10.14
N ASP A 184 -12.89 6.74 10.05
CA ASP A 184 -13.35 7.42 8.84
C ASP A 184 -12.37 7.15 7.66
N ILE A 185 -11.07 7.17 7.91
CA ILE A 185 -10.05 6.87 6.91
C ILE A 185 -10.18 5.42 6.42
N ARG A 186 -10.34 4.45 7.34
CA ARG A 186 -10.52 3.03 6.98
C ARG A 186 -11.75 2.82 6.10
N ALA A 187 -12.89 3.42 6.48
CA ALA A 187 -14.12 3.33 5.68
C ALA A 187 -13.91 3.86 4.25
N ARG A 188 -13.26 4.99 4.08
CA ARG A 188 -12.98 5.59 2.76
C ARG A 188 -12.03 4.75 1.92
N ILE A 189 -11.04 4.11 2.54
CA ILE A 189 -10.14 3.19 1.85
C ILE A 189 -10.93 1.98 1.35
N HIS A 190 -11.79 1.38 2.19
CA HIS A 190 -12.65 0.27 1.78
C HIS A 190 -13.59 0.65 0.63
N GLU A 191 -14.24 1.81 0.68
CA GLU A 191 -15.07 2.30 -0.41
C GLU A 191 -14.28 2.48 -1.71
N SER A 192 -13.05 2.99 -1.62
CA SER A 192 -12.18 3.18 -2.78
C SER A 192 -11.76 1.86 -3.42
N VAL A 193 -11.54 0.82 -2.62
CA VAL A 193 -11.23 -0.54 -3.09
C VAL A 193 -12.46 -1.17 -3.75
N ALA A 194 -13.62 -1.06 -3.12
CA ALA A 194 -14.87 -1.64 -3.63
C ALA A 194 -15.31 -1.03 -4.98
N GLN A 195 -15.00 0.24 -5.23
CA GLN A 195 -15.37 0.96 -6.47
C GLN A 195 -14.35 0.80 -7.61
N GLY A 196 -13.17 0.26 -7.34
CA GLY A 196 -12.05 0.21 -8.29
C GLY A 196 -11.42 -1.16 -8.42
N ALA A 197 -10.37 -1.24 -9.21
CA ALA A 197 -9.52 -2.42 -9.36
C ALA A 197 -8.19 -2.26 -8.56
N THR A 198 -8.23 -1.53 -7.44
CA THR A 198 -7.04 -1.20 -6.63
C THR A 198 -6.76 -2.31 -5.63
N GLY A 199 -5.57 -2.89 -5.67
CA GLY A 199 -5.05 -3.71 -4.56
C GLY A 199 -4.22 -2.85 -3.61
N ILE A 200 -4.25 -3.15 -2.33
CA ILE A 200 -3.56 -2.38 -1.30
C ILE A 200 -2.58 -3.26 -0.53
N LEU A 201 -1.34 -2.78 -0.38
CA LEU A 201 -0.42 -3.29 0.62
C LEU A 201 -0.38 -2.28 1.77
N TRP A 202 -0.87 -2.71 2.93
CA TRP A 202 -1.03 -1.89 4.13
C TRP A 202 -0.04 -2.32 5.20
N THR A 203 0.84 -1.45 5.66
CA THR A 203 1.63 -1.74 6.85
C THR A 203 0.96 -1.19 8.09
N SER A 204 0.96 -1.95 9.16
CA SER A 204 0.54 -1.51 10.49
C SER A 204 1.25 -2.30 11.58
N HIS A 205 1.33 -1.73 12.76
CA HIS A 205 1.69 -2.42 13.99
C HIS A 205 0.48 -2.57 14.94
N ASN A 206 -0.68 -2.05 14.56
CA ASN A 206 -1.94 -2.15 15.29
C ASN A 206 -2.74 -3.36 14.80
N MET A 207 -2.74 -4.44 15.58
CA MET A 207 -3.39 -5.70 15.20
C MET A 207 -4.91 -5.60 15.10
N TYR A 208 -5.54 -4.73 15.92
CA TYR A 208 -6.98 -4.48 15.82
C TYR A 208 -7.34 -3.87 14.46
N GLU A 209 -6.58 -2.89 14.01
CA GLU A 209 -6.76 -2.26 12.71
C GLU A 209 -6.60 -3.26 11.56
N VAL A 210 -5.55 -4.08 11.62
CA VAL A 210 -5.29 -5.11 10.61
C VAL A 210 -6.44 -6.10 10.52
N GLN A 211 -7.00 -6.51 11.65
CA GLN A 211 -8.13 -7.44 11.70
C GLN A 211 -9.42 -6.83 11.14
N GLU A 212 -9.62 -5.51 11.28
CA GLU A 212 -10.78 -4.83 10.72
C GLU A 212 -10.67 -4.56 9.21
N VAL A 213 -9.45 -4.24 8.73
CA VAL A 213 -9.27 -3.67 7.40
C VAL A 213 -8.77 -4.70 6.38
N CYS A 214 -7.90 -5.63 6.79
CA CYS A 214 -7.22 -6.49 5.84
C CYS A 214 -8.00 -7.77 5.55
N ASP A 215 -8.00 -8.17 4.29
CA ASP A 215 -8.52 -9.46 3.83
C ASP A 215 -7.53 -10.59 4.16
N ARG A 216 -6.24 -10.27 4.13
CA ARG A 216 -5.14 -11.19 4.40
C ARG A 216 -3.99 -10.46 5.09
N VAL A 217 -3.31 -11.15 6.01
CA VAL A 217 -2.17 -10.62 6.75
C VAL A 217 -0.92 -11.46 6.51
N LEU A 218 0.22 -10.78 6.42
CA LEU A 218 1.55 -11.35 6.32
C LEU A 218 2.37 -10.92 7.53
N PHE A 219 2.78 -11.88 8.35
CA PHE A 219 3.64 -11.62 9.51
C PHE A 219 5.11 -11.64 9.10
N LEU A 220 5.72 -10.46 9.10
CA LEU A 220 7.13 -10.27 8.77
C LEU A 220 7.97 -10.20 10.05
N SER A 221 8.98 -11.04 10.15
CA SER A 221 9.98 -10.97 11.22
C SER A 221 11.36 -11.28 10.65
N ARG A 222 12.36 -10.49 11.05
CA ARG A 222 13.77 -10.65 10.64
C ARG A 222 13.94 -10.84 9.13
N GLY A 223 13.17 -10.08 8.35
CA GLY A 223 13.22 -10.12 6.88
C GLY A 223 12.50 -11.30 6.23
N ARG A 224 11.79 -12.15 6.96
CA ARG A 224 11.06 -13.31 6.42
C ARG A 224 9.58 -13.25 6.77
N ILE A 225 8.71 -13.71 5.87
CA ILE A 225 7.32 -13.95 6.16
C ILE A 225 7.22 -15.28 6.92
N LEU A 226 6.68 -15.24 8.13
CA LEU A 226 6.57 -16.40 9.00
C LEU A 226 5.18 -17.04 8.95
N LEU A 227 4.15 -16.21 8.80
CA LEU A 227 2.74 -16.65 8.70
C LEU A 227 1.99 -15.79 7.70
N GLU A 228 0.98 -16.37 7.10
CA GLU A 228 0.06 -15.72 6.17
C GLU A 228 -1.34 -16.32 6.32
N GLY A 229 -2.38 -15.51 6.32
CA GLY A 229 -3.76 -15.99 6.38
C GLY A 229 -4.79 -14.88 6.62
N ASP A 230 -6.07 -15.27 6.78
CA ASP A 230 -7.13 -14.34 7.16
C ASP A 230 -6.91 -13.89 8.62
N PRO A 231 -6.78 -12.58 8.89
CA PRO A 231 -6.53 -12.08 10.23
C PRO A 231 -7.65 -12.43 11.25
N ARG A 232 -8.83 -12.82 10.80
CA ARG A 232 -9.97 -13.19 11.65
C ARG A 232 -9.92 -14.65 12.11
N THR A 233 -9.40 -15.55 11.27
CA THR A 233 -9.33 -17.01 11.56
C THR A 233 -7.96 -17.46 12.02
N LEU A 234 -6.91 -16.80 11.54
CA LEU A 234 -5.51 -17.16 11.78
C LEU A 234 -5.15 -17.34 13.28
N PRO A 235 -5.63 -16.53 14.24
CA PRO A 235 -5.36 -16.77 15.66
C PRO A 235 -5.89 -18.11 16.14
N ALA A 236 -7.13 -18.47 15.80
CA ALA A 236 -7.74 -19.74 16.20
C ALA A 236 -7.03 -20.95 15.59
N GLU A 237 -6.59 -20.87 14.33
CA GLU A 237 -5.82 -21.90 13.63
C GLU A 237 -4.49 -22.21 14.33
N HIS A 238 -3.93 -21.21 15.05
CA HIS A 238 -2.69 -21.35 15.82
C HIS A 238 -2.92 -21.45 17.33
N GLY A 239 -4.15 -21.72 17.77
CA GLY A 239 -4.49 -21.88 19.20
C GLY A 239 -4.29 -20.61 20.03
N LYS A 240 -4.41 -19.42 19.41
CA LYS A 240 -4.30 -18.10 20.07
C LYS A 240 -5.68 -17.45 20.21
N GLN A 241 -5.84 -16.57 21.20
CA GLN A 241 -7.10 -15.88 21.46
C GLN A 241 -7.27 -14.64 20.59
N SER A 242 -6.16 -14.00 20.21
CA SER A 242 -6.16 -12.76 19.43
C SER A 242 -5.02 -12.73 18.40
N LEU A 243 -5.16 -11.85 17.41
CA LEU A 243 -4.10 -11.59 16.44
C LEU A 243 -2.85 -11.01 17.12
N GLU A 244 -3.02 -10.24 18.19
CA GLU A 244 -1.93 -9.69 18.99
C GLU A 244 -1.15 -10.79 19.71
N ASP A 245 -1.83 -11.76 20.34
CA ASP A 245 -1.18 -12.92 20.98
C ASP A 245 -0.40 -13.75 19.97
N LEU A 246 -0.96 -13.95 18.78
CA LEU A 246 -0.28 -14.63 17.69
C LEU A 246 0.95 -13.85 17.24
N PHE A 247 0.84 -12.53 17.05
CA PHE A 247 1.95 -11.67 16.68
C PHE A 247 3.08 -11.71 17.70
N VAL A 248 2.76 -11.62 18.99
CA VAL A 248 3.76 -11.71 20.07
C VAL A 248 4.46 -13.07 20.09
N ALA A 249 3.72 -14.15 19.88
CA ALA A 249 4.28 -15.49 19.81
C ALA A 249 5.24 -15.64 18.62
N VAL A 250 4.80 -15.22 17.42
CA VAL A 250 5.61 -15.27 16.18
C VAL A 250 6.86 -14.40 16.26
N ALA A 251 6.76 -13.22 16.92
CA ALA A 251 7.88 -12.31 17.05
C ALA A 251 8.94 -12.78 18.06
N ARG A 252 8.54 -13.54 19.11
CA ARG A 252 9.41 -14.02 20.20
C ARG A 252 10.03 -15.38 19.96
N GLU A 253 9.28 -16.29 19.35
CA GLU A 253 9.75 -17.62 19.03
C GLU A 253 9.96 -17.77 17.53
N PRO A 254 11.12 -18.27 17.06
CA PRO A 254 11.19 -18.82 15.73
C PRO A 254 10.28 -20.05 15.76
N LEU A 255 9.09 -19.94 15.13
CA LEU A 255 8.21 -21.10 14.97
C LEU A 255 9.06 -22.19 14.32
N SER A 256 9.30 -23.25 15.06
CA SER A 256 9.69 -24.54 14.47
C SER A 256 8.49 -25.03 13.68
N LEU A 257 8.35 -24.53 12.45
CA LEU A 257 7.39 -25.06 11.51
C LEU A 257 7.86 -26.47 11.20
N GLY A 258 7.21 -27.43 11.87
CA GLY A 258 7.38 -28.84 11.56
C GLY A 258 7.13 -29.04 10.07
N GLU A 259 8.13 -29.59 9.42
CA GLU A 259 8.00 -30.18 8.10
C GLU A 259 6.74 -31.07 8.07
N ARG A 260 5.79 -30.72 7.22
CA ARG A 260 4.75 -31.64 6.75
C ARG A 260 4.69 -31.58 5.24
#